data_c2df382aaa94e6a61de0f149ea2f19d9
#
_entry.id   c2df382aaa94e6a61de0f149ea2f19d9
#
_cell.length_a   1.000
_cell.length_b   1.000
_cell.length_c   1.000
_cell.angle_alpha   90.00
_cell.angle_beta   90.00
_cell.angle_gamma   90.00
#
_symmetry.space_group_name_H-M   'P 1'
#
loop_
_entity.id
_entity.type
_entity.pdbx_description
1 polymer ?
#
loop_
_entity_poly.entity_id
_entity_poly.type
_entity_poly.pdbx_seq_one_letter_code
_entity_poly.pdbx_strand_id
1 'polypeptide(L)'
;MKCGRGPSEETGETCEQCPAALKSAFDGMNEGTNAGRSCWLVAGTFCNEKPVGTFAEKLASCRDCAFYKQVSDREGQSSLHIQNIDIFAYTHPGLVRPSNEDRYLIKTMEDESLLLAVADGLGGDVSSDFAAEITKGKLAGLRRLRNGNESEELETFVKKLDLIIRHKADSHPELANMATTLICIVLKSDIIHWINVGDSRFYILRNNRLIQVTEDQTLARALVAQGELTPEEAKDHFSRKILDQCVGYGISDPETGSVNVMKEDLLILSSDGLYNMVPETSILAILKGPETIEEKTKALVNAALRAGGEDNITIVLAHIKEILFKSGE
;
A
#
# COMPACT_ATOMS: atom_id res chain seq x y z
N MET A 1 -4.75 -21.96 9.15
CA MET A 1 -5.80 -22.98 8.97
C MET A 1 -5.94 -23.25 7.48
N LYS A 2 -6.02 -24.51 7.07
CA LYS A 2 -6.42 -24.85 5.70
C LYS A 2 -7.95 -24.87 5.71
N CYS A 3 -8.62 -24.20 4.77
CA CYS A 3 -10.08 -24.25 4.67
C CYS A 3 -10.63 -25.64 4.26
N GLY A 4 -9.76 -26.62 4.07
CA GLY A 4 -10.09 -28.02 3.77
C GLY A 4 -10.58 -28.30 2.35
N ARG A 5 -10.65 -27.28 1.46
CA ARG A 5 -11.21 -27.41 0.11
C ARG A 5 -10.21 -27.03 -1.00
N GLY A 6 -8.92 -27.29 -0.76
CA GLY A 6 -7.88 -27.19 -1.79
C GLY A 6 -7.90 -28.41 -2.74
N PRO A 7 -7.16 -28.36 -3.86
CA PRO A 7 -7.01 -29.53 -4.72
C PRO A 7 -6.33 -30.64 -3.91
N SER A 8 -7.10 -31.65 -3.51
CA SER A 8 -6.56 -32.86 -2.90
C SER A 8 -6.52 -33.96 -3.95
N GLU A 9 -5.36 -34.52 -4.20
CA GLU A 9 -5.16 -35.67 -5.09
C GLU A 9 -5.71 -36.99 -4.52
N GLU A 10 -6.34 -37.01 -3.34
CA GLU A 10 -6.56 -38.26 -2.61
C GLU A 10 -8.01 -38.67 -2.31
N THR A 11 -9.03 -37.92 -2.72
CA THR A 11 -10.41 -38.41 -2.52
C THR A 11 -11.20 -38.37 -3.81
N GLY A 12 -11.50 -39.56 -4.35
CA GLY A 12 -12.33 -39.76 -5.56
C GLY A 12 -13.81 -39.42 -5.40
N GLU A 13 -14.19 -38.51 -4.53
CA GLU A 13 -15.53 -37.92 -4.43
C GLU A 13 -15.50 -36.54 -5.09
N THR A 14 -16.47 -36.27 -5.98
CA THR A 14 -16.71 -35.00 -6.64
C THR A 14 -17.09 -33.90 -5.65
N CYS A 15 -16.14 -33.45 -4.85
CA CYS A 15 -16.32 -32.26 -4.07
C CYS A 15 -16.21 -31.06 -5.02
N GLU A 16 -17.24 -30.22 -5.13
CA GLU A 16 -17.17 -29.00 -5.92
C GLU A 16 -15.97 -28.18 -5.46
N GLN A 17 -15.01 -27.98 -6.38
CA GLN A 17 -13.78 -27.26 -6.05
C GLN A 17 -14.13 -25.79 -5.80
N CYS A 18 -13.62 -25.23 -4.71
CA CYS A 18 -13.78 -23.84 -4.39
C CYS A 18 -13.23 -22.96 -5.55
N PRO A 19 -13.99 -22.02 -6.10
CA PRO A 19 -13.52 -21.12 -7.18
C PRO A 19 -12.18 -20.43 -6.87
N ALA A 20 -11.87 -20.15 -5.62
CA ALA A 20 -10.57 -19.60 -5.23
C ALA A 20 -9.40 -20.55 -5.52
N ALA A 21 -9.61 -21.86 -5.45
CA ALA A 21 -8.58 -22.85 -5.75
C ALA A 21 -8.25 -22.95 -7.26
N LEU A 22 -9.08 -22.38 -8.12
CA LEU A 22 -8.95 -22.45 -9.58
C LEU A 22 -8.48 -21.13 -10.22
N LYS A 23 -8.41 -20.02 -9.47
CA LYS A 23 -8.10 -18.69 -10.00
C LYS A 23 -6.61 -18.39 -9.94
N SER A 24 -5.89 -18.77 -11.00
CA SER A 24 -4.46 -18.48 -11.16
C SER A 24 -4.10 -16.98 -11.27
N ALA A 25 -5.08 -16.11 -11.58
CA ALA A 25 -4.87 -14.67 -11.61
C ALA A 25 -4.43 -14.07 -10.25
N PHE A 26 -4.60 -14.81 -9.16
CA PHE A 26 -4.22 -14.43 -7.80
C PHE A 26 -3.13 -15.36 -7.22
N ASP A 27 -2.43 -16.11 -8.10
CA ASP A 27 -1.37 -17.01 -7.67
C ASP A 27 -0.21 -16.21 -7.04
N GLY A 28 0.29 -16.70 -5.92
CA GLY A 28 1.31 -16.03 -5.13
C GLY A 28 0.82 -14.92 -4.20
N MET A 29 -0.42 -14.45 -4.32
CA MET A 29 -0.96 -13.46 -3.39
C MET A 29 -1.01 -14.05 -1.97
N ASN A 30 -0.54 -13.26 -1.00
CA ASN A 30 -0.49 -13.65 0.39
C ASN A 30 0.20 -15.03 0.58
N GLU A 31 1.24 -15.31 -0.22
CA GLU A 31 1.97 -16.60 -0.24
C GLU A 31 1.06 -17.81 -0.50
N GLY A 32 -0.08 -17.61 -1.16
CA GLY A 32 -1.05 -18.65 -1.49
C GLY A 32 -0.85 -19.24 -2.88
N THR A 33 -1.40 -20.45 -3.10
CA THR A 33 -1.52 -21.04 -4.42
C THR A 33 -2.88 -20.66 -5.01
N ASN A 34 -2.90 -20.19 -6.26
CA ASN A 34 -4.07 -19.57 -6.89
C ASN A 34 -4.62 -18.45 -5.97
N ALA A 35 -5.95 -18.37 -5.77
CA ALA A 35 -6.55 -17.40 -4.84
C ALA A 35 -6.74 -17.98 -3.41
N GLY A 36 -6.05 -19.05 -3.05
CA GLY A 36 -6.32 -19.81 -1.81
C GLY A 36 -6.16 -18.97 -0.53
N ARG A 37 -5.21 -18.05 -0.49
CA ARG A 37 -5.02 -17.11 0.65
C ARG A 37 -5.60 -15.73 0.39
N SER A 38 -6.27 -15.54 -0.72
CA SER A 38 -6.96 -14.32 -1.15
C SER A 38 -8.39 -14.62 -1.56
N CYS A 39 -9.02 -15.60 -0.92
CA CYS A 39 -10.34 -16.10 -1.30
C CYS A 39 -11.42 -15.03 -1.24
N TRP A 40 -11.23 -13.98 -0.46
CA TRP A 40 -12.14 -12.81 -0.41
C TRP A 40 -12.19 -12.01 -1.72
N LEU A 41 -11.18 -12.16 -2.60
CA LEU A 41 -11.14 -11.52 -3.90
C LEU A 41 -11.88 -12.29 -5.01
N VAL A 42 -12.42 -13.48 -4.69
CA VAL A 42 -13.08 -14.35 -5.66
C VAL A 42 -14.54 -14.57 -5.30
N ALA A 43 -15.47 -14.09 -6.12
CA ALA A 43 -16.88 -14.32 -5.96
C ALA A 43 -17.23 -15.82 -6.07
N GLY A 44 -18.29 -16.25 -5.38
CA GLY A 44 -18.77 -17.64 -5.41
C GLY A 44 -17.94 -18.62 -4.58
N THR A 45 -16.95 -18.16 -3.80
CA THR A 45 -16.20 -19.06 -2.93
C THR A 45 -17.03 -19.54 -1.76
N PHE A 46 -16.72 -20.76 -1.31
CA PHE A 46 -17.42 -21.39 -0.17
C PHE A 46 -16.86 -20.84 1.15
N CYS A 47 -17.69 -20.08 1.87
CA CYS A 47 -17.38 -19.64 3.23
C CYS A 47 -18.34 -20.34 4.19
N ASN A 48 -17.82 -20.98 5.26
CA ASN A 48 -18.63 -21.74 6.22
C ASN A 48 -19.63 -22.70 5.53
N GLU A 49 -19.13 -23.45 4.53
CA GLU A 49 -19.86 -24.46 3.76
C GLU A 49 -20.99 -23.93 2.86
N LYS A 50 -21.14 -22.63 2.72
CA LYS A 50 -22.13 -22.01 1.84
C LYS A 50 -21.45 -21.19 0.75
N PRO A 51 -21.92 -21.26 -0.53
CA PRO A 51 -21.45 -20.37 -1.56
C PRO A 51 -21.95 -18.95 -1.27
N VAL A 52 -21.04 -17.97 -1.30
CA VAL A 52 -21.37 -16.55 -1.13
C VAL A 52 -21.48 -15.93 -2.51
N GLY A 53 -22.70 -15.51 -2.89
CA GLY A 53 -23.07 -15.19 -4.27
C GLY A 53 -22.49 -13.88 -4.80
N THR A 54 -22.49 -12.81 -4.02
CA THR A 54 -22.01 -11.48 -4.44
C THR A 54 -20.70 -11.10 -3.76
N PHE A 55 -19.94 -10.19 -4.37
CA PHE A 55 -18.73 -9.63 -3.76
C PHE A 55 -19.03 -8.91 -2.44
N ALA A 56 -20.13 -8.14 -2.38
CA ALA A 56 -20.52 -7.39 -1.20
C ALA A 56 -20.83 -8.31 -0.01
N GLU A 57 -21.67 -9.33 -0.24
CA GLU A 57 -22.00 -10.33 0.79
C GLU A 57 -20.74 -11.08 1.25
N LYS A 58 -19.82 -11.32 0.33
CA LYS A 58 -18.59 -12.01 0.63
C LYS A 58 -17.65 -11.17 1.48
N LEU A 59 -17.39 -9.93 1.12
CA LEU A 59 -16.53 -9.04 1.90
C LEU A 59 -17.08 -8.82 3.30
N ALA A 60 -18.39 -8.62 3.45
CA ALA A 60 -19.04 -8.54 4.75
C ALA A 60 -18.77 -9.80 5.61
N SER A 61 -18.91 -10.99 5.02
CA SER A 61 -18.62 -12.25 5.74
C SER A 61 -17.12 -12.50 5.96
N CYS A 62 -16.26 -11.99 5.08
CA CYS A 62 -14.80 -12.12 5.23
C CYS A 62 -14.27 -11.30 6.40
N ARG A 63 -14.82 -10.13 6.68
CA ARG A 63 -14.44 -9.31 7.85
C ARG A 63 -14.59 -10.05 9.18
N ASP A 64 -15.55 -10.96 9.28
CA ASP A 64 -15.74 -11.82 10.45
C ASP A 64 -14.99 -13.17 10.35
N CYS A 65 -14.42 -13.48 9.21
CA CYS A 65 -13.73 -14.72 8.96
C CYS A 65 -12.40 -14.80 9.73
N ALA A 66 -12.23 -15.82 10.58
CA ALA A 66 -10.99 -16.04 11.32
C ALA A 66 -9.76 -16.21 10.40
N PHE A 67 -9.94 -16.79 9.22
CA PHE A 67 -8.86 -16.95 8.25
C PHE A 67 -8.46 -15.60 7.63
N TYR A 68 -9.43 -14.75 7.26
CA TYR A 68 -9.17 -13.39 6.78
C TYR A 68 -8.41 -12.59 7.84
N LYS A 69 -8.91 -12.56 9.08
CA LYS A 69 -8.24 -11.88 10.21
C LYS A 69 -6.83 -12.41 10.42
N GLN A 70 -6.62 -13.73 10.42
CA GLN A 70 -5.30 -14.32 10.59
C GLN A 70 -4.32 -13.94 9.46
N VAL A 71 -4.77 -13.86 8.21
CA VAL A 71 -3.92 -13.41 7.10
C VAL A 71 -3.62 -11.93 7.26
N SER A 72 -4.62 -11.09 7.50
CA SER A 72 -4.45 -9.64 7.73
C SER A 72 -3.50 -9.35 8.90
N ASP A 73 -3.64 -10.06 10.03
CA ASP A 73 -2.76 -9.89 11.20
C ASP A 73 -1.30 -10.29 10.90
N ARG A 74 -1.10 -11.34 10.11
CA ARG A 74 0.26 -11.77 9.71
C ARG A 74 0.90 -10.80 8.74
N GLU A 75 0.13 -10.20 7.85
CA GLU A 75 0.59 -9.20 6.89
C GLU A 75 0.67 -7.80 7.49
N GLY A 76 0.15 -7.61 8.70
CA GLY A 76 0.26 -6.36 9.44
C GLY A 76 1.69 -5.92 9.68
N GLN A 77 2.63 -6.87 9.78
CA GLN A 77 4.05 -6.58 9.99
C GLN A 77 4.91 -7.43 9.07
N SER A 78 5.89 -6.81 8.44
CA SER A 78 6.91 -7.48 7.62
C SER A 78 8.27 -6.88 7.88
N SER A 79 9.29 -7.74 7.92
CA SER A 79 10.69 -7.32 7.96
C SER A 79 11.44 -7.95 6.80
N LEU A 80 12.33 -7.18 6.19
CA LEU A 80 13.23 -7.66 5.15
C LEU A 80 14.60 -7.02 5.36
N HIS A 81 15.63 -7.84 5.24
CA HIS A 81 17.01 -7.37 5.19
C HIS A 81 17.58 -7.74 3.84
N ILE A 82 17.96 -6.75 3.03
CA ILE A 82 18.51 -6.95 1.70
C ILE A 82 19.84 -6.21 1.64
N GLN A 83 20.93 -6.95 1.39
CA GLN A 83 22.27 -6.37 1.33
C GLN A 83 22.52 -5.50 2.59
N ASN A 84 22.59 -4.17 2.43
CA ASN A 84 22.84 -3.21 3.49
C ASN A 84 21.63 -2.33 3.79
N ILE A 85 20.43 -2.84 3.55
CA ILE A 85 19.17 -2.15 3.80
C ILE A 85 18.33 -2.97 4.76
N ASP A 86 18.00 -2.40 5.91
CA ASP A 86 16.98 -2.95 6.81
C ASP A 86 15.64 -2.33 6.49
N ILE A 87 14.61 -3.15 6.36
CA ILE A 87 13.26 -2.71 6.03
C ILE A 87 12.29 -3.29 7.05
N PHE A 88 11.40 -2.46 7.55
CA PHE A 88 10.27 -2.91 8.36
C PHE A 88 9.01 -2.16 7.96
N ALA A 89 7.92 -2.88 7.82
CA ALA A 89 6.60 -2.32 7.56
C ALA A 89 5.62 -2.73 8.65
N TYR A 90 4.69 -1.83 8.96
CA TYR A 90 3.58 -2.10 9.85
C TYR A 90 2.33 -1.41 9.35
N THR A 91 1.24 -2.17 9.23
CA THR A 91 -0.11 -1.67 8.96
C THR A 91 -1.04 -2.04 10.11
N HIS A 92 -1.92 -1.11 10.51
CA HIS A 92 -2.86 -1.27 11.61
C HIS A 92 -4.22 -0.63 11.24
N PRO A 93 -5.37 -1.26 11.53
CA PRO A 93 -6.68 -0.69 11.20
C PRO A 93 -7.04 0.59 11.95
N GLY A 94 -6.24 1.03 12.90
CA GLY A 94 -6.61 2.10 13.81
C GLY A 94 -7.53 1.61 14.92
N LEU A 95 -8.21 2.56 15.60
CA LEU A 95 -9.14 2.27 16.69
C LEU A 95 -10.61 2.53 16.30
N VAL A 96 -10.84 3.25 15.21
CA VAL A 96 -12.17 3.71 14.80
C VAL A 96 -12.69 2.97 13.56
N ARG A 97 -11.81 2.70 12.59
CA ARG A 97 -12.19 2.02 11.35
C ARG A 97 -12.50 0.54 11.58
N PRO A 98 -13.58 -0.01 10.99
CA PRO A 98 -13.95 -1.42 11.16
C PRO A 98 -13.01 -2.39 10.39
N SER A 99 -12.28 -1.90 9.40
CA SER A 99 -11.38 -2.67 8.53
C SER A 99 -10.11 -1.90 8.24
N ASN A 100 -9.09 -2.64 7.84
CA ASN A 100 -7.86 -2.04 7.30
C ASN A 100 -7.93 -2.06 5.77
N GLU A 101 -8.01 -0.88 5.18
CA GLU A 101 -8.12 -0.64 3.75
C GLU A 101 -6.77 -0.26 3.14
N ASP A 102 -5.77 -0.01 3.98
CA ASP A 102 -4.38 0.21 3.58
C ASP A 102 -3.71 -1.08 3.13
N ARG A 103 -2.83 -0.97 2.16
CA ARG A 103 -1.91 -2.04 1.75
C ARG A 103 -0.50 -1.50 1.59
N TYR A 104 0.48 -2.35 1.89
CA TYR A 104 1.87 -2.07 1.56
C TYR A 104 2.50 -3.22 0.77
N LEU A 105 3.59 -2.93 0.10
CA LEU A 105 4.40 -3.92 -0.59
C LEU A 105 5.88 -3.64 -0.35
N ILE A 106 6.61 -4.72 -0.02
CA ILE A 106 8.08 -4.79 -0.03
C ILE A 106 8.45 -5.89 -1.01
N LYS A 107 9.22 -5.56 -2.04
CA LYS A 107 9.58 -6.53 -3.08
C LYS A 107 10.97 -6.27 -3.65
N THR A 108 11.78 -7.34 -3.74
CA THR A 108 12.96 -7.35 -4.59
C THR A 108 12.53 -7.75 -6.01
N MET A 109 12.88 -6.95 -7.00
CA MET A 109 12.58 -7.22 -8.40
C MET A 109 13.67 -8.12 -9.03
N GLU A 110 13.46 -8.56 -10.29
CA GLU A 110 14.37 -9.49 -10.96
C GLU A 110 15.75 -8.88 -11.27
N ASP A 111 15.84 -7.57 -11.35
CA ASP A 111 17.09 -6.81 -11.54
C ASP A 111 17.73 -6.37 -10.21
N GLU A 112 17.34 -7.01 -9.10
CA GLU A 112 17.79 -6.72 -7.73
C GLU A 112 17.39 -5.33 -7.20
N SER A 113 16.60 -4.55 -7.95
CA SER A 113 16.04 -3.31 -7.45
C SER A 113 14.97 -3.58 -6.38
N LEU A 114 14.84 -2.64 -5.43
CA LEU A 114 13.91 -2.74 -4.31
C LEU A 114 12.69 -1.86 -4.58
N LEU A 115 11.50 -2.47 -4.60
CA LEU A 115 10.23 -1.76 -4.69
C LEU A 115 9.57 -1.72 -3.32
N LEU A 116 9.22 -0.51 -2.87
CA LEU A 116 8.40 -0.25 -1.69
C LEU A 116 7.17 0.54 -2.10
N ALA A 117 6.01 0.20 -1.56
CA ALA A 117 4.78 0.92 -1.84
C ALA A 117 3.82 0.93 -0.64
N VAL A 118 3.01 1.99 -0.59
CA VAL A 118 1.83 2.12 0.28
C VAL A 118 0.67 2.55 -0.60
N ALA A 119 -0.49 1.96 -0.38
CA ALA A 119 -1.76 2.27 -1.03
C ALA A 119 -2.85 2.35 0.02
N ASP A 120 -3.54 3.46 0.08
CA ASP A 120 -4.65 3.74 0.99
C ASP A 120 -5.96 3.66 0.21
N GLY A 121 -6.82 2.73 0.60
CA GLY A 121 -8.05 2.42 -0.11
C GLY A 121 -9.17 3.41 0.16
N LEU A 122 -9.83 3.85 -0.90
CA LEU A 122 -10.91 4.85 -0.90
C LEU A 122 -12.18 4.28 -1.48
N GLY A 123 -13.38 4.70 -0.97
CA GLY A 123 -14.66 4.36 -1.65
C GLY A 123 -15.74 4.02 -0.65
N GLY A 124 -16.08 3.48 0.12
CA GLY A 124 -17.14 3.04 1.03
C GLY A 124 -16.90 1.60 1.52
N ASP A 125 -17.61 1.22 2.51
CA ASP A 125 -17.38 0.05 3.36
C ASP A 125 -17.00 -1.29 2.70
N VAL A 126 -17.25 -1.47 1.41
CA VAL A 126 -17.09 -2.77 0.72
C VAL A 126 -16.03 -2.73 -0.36
N SER A 127 -15.71 -1.56 -0.89
CA SER A 127 -14.90 -1.41 -2.11
C SER A 127 -13.49 -0.84 -1.89
N SER A 128 -13.24 -0.19 -0.76
CA SER A 128 -12.01 0.54 -0.50
C SER A 128 -10.77 -0.35 -0.40
N ASP A 129 -10.84 -1.46 0.32
CA ASP A 129 -9.72 -2.40 0.43
C ASP A 129 -9.41 -3.10 -0.90
N PHE A 130 -10.39 -3.17 -1.81
CA PHE A 130 -10.26 -3.87 -3.09
C PHE A 130 -9.34 -3.14 -4.07
N ALA A 131 -9.43 -1.81 -4.15
CA ALA A 131 -8.56 -1.02 -5.02
C ALA A 131 -7.09 -1.09 -4.56
N ALA A 132 -6.85 -0.96 -3.26
CA ALA A 132 -5.51 -1.09 -2.67
C ALA A 132 -4.94 -2.50 -2.87
N GLU A 133 -5.77 -3.56 -2.75
CA GLU A 133 -5.34 -4.94 -2.98
C GLU A 133 -5.02 -5.21 -4.46
N ILE A 134 -5.83 -4.72 -5.40
CA ILE A 134 -5.51 -4.80 -6.84
C ILE A 134 -4.18 -4.09 -7.11
N THR A 135 -3.97 -2.92 -6.52
CA THR A 135 -2.75 -2.13 -6.68
C THR A 135 -1.54 -2.90 -6.19
N LYS A 136 -1.58 -3.42 -4.97
CA LYS A 136 -0.54 -4.30 -4.40
C LYS A 136 -0.26 -5.49 -5.31
N GLY A 137 -1.31 -6.20 -5.75
CA GLY A 137 -1.17 -7.37 -6.62
C GLY A 137 -0.56 -7.06 -7.99
N LYS A 138 -0.89 -5.91 -8.58
CA LYS A 138 -0.28 -5.48 -9.85
C LYS A 138 1.16 -5.05 -9.69
N LEU A 139 1.51 -4.32 -8.62
CA LEU A 139 2.89 -3.99 -8.29
C LEU A 139 3.72 -5.25 -7.99
N ALA A 140 3.15 -6.23 -7.30
CA ALA A 140 3.80 -7.52 -7.06
C ALA A 140 4.13 -8.27 -8.37
N GLY A 141 3.38 -8.04 -9.44
CA GLY A 141 3.64 -8.55 -10.78
C GLY A 141 4.71 -7.79 -11.58
N LEU A 142 5.14 -6.61 -11.14
CA LEU A 142 6.14 -5.80 -11.83
C LEU A 142 7.52 -6.47 -11.68
N ARG A 143 8.17 -6.81 -12.79
CA ARG A 143 9.41 -7.61 -12.79
C ARG A 143 10.67 -6.77 -12.74
N ARG A 144 10.69 -5.65 -13.46
CA ARG A 144 11.81 -4.69 -13.54
C ARG A 144 11.33 -3.40 -14.20
N LEU A 145 12.08 -2.32 -14.05
CA LEU A 145 11.95 -1.10 -14.84
C LEU A 145 13.09 -1.02 -15.85
N ARG A 146 12.83 -0.44 -17.03
CA ARG A 146 13.86 -0.26 -18.06
C ARG A 146 14.81 0.87 -17.65
N ASN A 147 16.10 0.63 -17.90
CA ASN A 147 17.12 1.60 -17.61
C ASN A 147 16.93 2.88 -18.43
N GLY A 148 16.93 4.02 -17.73
CA GLY A 148 16.82 5.34 -18.32
C GLY A 148 15.40 5.81 -18.60
N ASN A 149 14.37 4.98 -18.33
CA ASN A 149 12.96 5.30 -18.53
C ASN A 149 12.10 4.94 -17.32
N GLU A 150 12.69 4.86 -16.13
CA GLU A 150 12.03 4.35 -14.92
C GLU A 150 10.78 5.16 -14.55
N SER A 151 10.87 6.48 -14.58
CA SER A 151 9.74 7.37 -14.26
C SER A 151 8.60 7.23 -15.28
N GLU A 152 8.90 7.19 -16.58
CA GLU A 152 7.90 7.01 -17.64
C GLU A 152 7.21 5.63 -17.55
N GLU A 153 7.95 4.59 -17.17
CA GLU A 153 7.39 3.26 -16.98
C GLU A 153 6.47 3.19 -15.77
N LEU A 154 6.86 3.83 -14.65
CA LEU A 154 6.00 3.95 -13.47
C LEU A 154 4.72 4.72 -13.80
N GLU A 155 4.82 5.83 -14.52
CA GLU A 155 3.66 6.59 -14.96
C GLU A 155 2.74 5.77 -15.88
N THR A 156 3.32 5.09 -16.87
CA THR A 156 2.56 4.18 -17.76
C THR A 156 1.90 3.05 -16.98
N PHE A 157 2.58 2.51 -15.98
CA PHE A 157 2.05 1.46 -15.12
C PHE A 157 0.84 1.98 -14.32
N VAL A 158 0.93 3.15 -13.70
CA VAL A 158 -0.16 3.74 -12.91
C VAL A 158 -1.37 4.08 -13.79
N LYS A 159 -1.16 4.66 -14.99
CA LYS A 159 -2.25 4.90 -15.95
C LYS A 159 -2.99 3.62 -16.35
N LYS A 160 -2.25 2.51 -16.55
CA LYS A 160 -2.87 1.20 -16.81
C LYS A 160 -3.60 0.65 -15.59
N LEU A 161 -3.05 0.85 -14.40
CA LEU A 161 -3.65 0.43 -13.14
C LEU A 161 -4.99 1.15 -12.93
N ASP A 162 -5.04 2.46 -13.16
CA ASP A 162 -6.26 3.27 -13.11
C ASP A 162 -7.36 2.69 -14.01
N LEU A 163 -7.03 2.38 -15.26
CA LEU A 163 -7.98 1.77 -16.19
C LEU A 163 -8.48 0.39 -15.72
N ILE A 164 -7.61 -0.41 -15.11
CA ILE A 164 -7.99 -1.74 -14.58
C ILE A 164 -8.97 -1.59 -13.43
N ILE A 165 -8.71 -0.67 -12.49
CA ILE A 165 -9.57 -0.42 -11.33
C ILE A 165 -10.92 0.12 -11.80
N ARG A 166 -10.95 1.11 -12.69
CA ARG A 166 -12.17 1.68 -13.27
C ARG A 166 -13.02 0.62 -13.97
N HIS A 167 -12.41 -0.16 -14.88
CA HIS A 167 -13.14 -1.21 -15.60
C HIS A 167 -13.73 -2.25 -14.63
N LYS A 168 -13.04 -2.52 -13.53
CA LYS A 168 -13.55 -3.40 -12.49
C LYS A 168 -14.74 -2.78 -11.74
N ALA A 169 -14.66 -1.50 -11.41
CA ALA A 169 -15.76 -0.74 -10.80
C ALA A 169 -17.00 -0.68 -11.72
N ASP A 170 -16.80 -0.37 -13.00
CA ASP A 170 -17.87 -0.30 -14.00
C ASP A 170 -18.60 -1.65 -14.19
N SER A 171 -17.87 -2.75 -14.02
CA SER A 171 -18.40 -4.11 -14.20
C SER A 171 -19.13 -4.67 -12.98
N HIS A 172 -19.01 -4.00 -11.80
CA HIS A 172 -19.51 -4.48 -10.52
C HIS A 172 -20.07 -3.30 -9.71
N PRO A 173 -21.41 -3.09 -9.73
CA PRO A 173 -22.03 -1.95 -9.03
C PRO A 173 -21.68 -1.84 -7.54
N GLU A 174 -21.43 -2.98 -6.89
CA GLU A 174 -21.01 -3.05 -5.50
C GLU A 174 -19.58 -2.53 -5.26
N LEU A 175 -18.79 -2.39 -6.31
CA LEU A 175 -17.44 -1.81 -6.30
C LEU A 175 -17.42 -0.39 -6.88
N ALA A 176 -18.60 0.21 -7.12
CA ALA A 176 -18.66 1.58 -7.60
C ALA A 176 -17.88 2.53 -6.69
N ASN A 177 -17.17 3.46 -7.29
CA ASN A 177 -16.34 4.45 -6.59
C ASN A 177 -15.13 3.88 -5.82
N MET A 178 -14.71 2.63 -6.08
CA MET A 178 -13.47 2.15 -5.51
C MET A 178 -12.28 2.90 -6.11
N ALA A 179 -11.40 3.37 -5.25
CA ALA A 179 -10.16 4.03 -5.62
C ALA A 179 -9.09 3.78 -4.56
N THR A 180 -7.90 4.23 -4.82
CA THR A 180 -6.80 4.16 -3.84
C THR A 180 -5.80 5.28 -4.10
N THR A 181 -5.11 5.71 -3.04
CA THR A 181 -3.85 6.43 -3.20
C THR A 181 -2.76 5.45 -3.63
N LEU A 182 -1.64 5.96 -4.06
CA LEU A 182 -0.43 5.16 -4.28
C LEU A 182 0.80 6.02 -4.11
N ILE A 183 1.64 5.67 -3.15
CA ILE A 183 3.04 6.03 -3.15
C ILE A 183 3.88 4.79 -3.42
N CYS A 184 4.71 4.84 -4.45
CA CYS A 184 5.62 3.75 -4.82
C CYS A 184 7.01 4.30 -5.10
N ILE A 185 8.02 3.67 -4.53
CA ILE A 185 9.43 3.96 -4.79
C ILE A 185 10.13 2.70 -5.32
N VAL A 186 11.07 2.91 -6.23
CA VAL A 186 11.96 1.86 -6.73
C VAL A 186 13.40 2.33 -6.53
N LEU A 187 14.08 1.72 -5.58
CA LEU A 187 15.51 1.93 -5.37
C LEU A 187 16.30 1.03 -6.30
N LYS A 188 17.06 1.64 -7.18
CA LYS A 188 17.91 1.00 -8.17
C LYS A 188 19.32 1.59 -8.09
N SER A 189 20.29 0.78 -7.68
CA SER A 189 21.63 1.24 -7.32
C SER A 189 21.57 2.28 -6.19
N ASP A 190 21.82 3.54 -6.48
CA ASP A 190 21.82 4.68 -5.55
C ASP A 190 20.76 5.72 -5.85
N ILE A 191 19.83 5.40 -6.76
CA ILE A 191 18.74 6.29 -7.17
C ILE A 191 17.39 5.68 -6.79
N ILE A 192 16.57 6.46 -6.11
CA ILE A 192 15.15 6.19 -5.94
C ILE A 192 14.40 6.87 -7.07
N HIS A 193 13.64 6.09 -7.84
CA HIS A 193 12.58 6.58 -8.70
C HIS A 193 11.27 6.44 -7.96
N TRP A 194 10.44 7.45 -7.95
CA TRP A 194 9.18 7.42 -7.21
C TRP A 194 8.00 7.95 -8.05
N ILE A 195 6.81 7.50 -7.68
CA ILE A 195 5.54 7.95 -8.22
C ILE A 195 4.53 8.09 -7.08
N ASN A 196 3.79 9.20 -7.09
CA ASN A 196 2.75 9.49 -6.12
C ASN A 196 1.42 9.83 -6.81
N VAL A 197 0.32 9.26 -6.29
CA VAL A 197 -1.05 9.64 -6.60
C VAL A 197 -1.83 9.69 -5.30
N GLY A 198 -2.28 10.87 -4.91
CA GLY A 198 -3.01 11.11 -3.67
C GLY A 198 -2.15 11.79 -2.61
N ASP A 199 -2.46 11.52 -1.35
CA ASP A 199 -1.87 12.16 -0.19
C ASP A 199 -1.05 11.21 0.70
N SER A 200 -0.89 9.95 0.32
CA SER A 200 0.15 9.11 0.93
C SER A 200 1.52 9.72 0.67
N ARG A 201 2.40 9.69 1.69
CA ARG A 201 3.62 10.47 1.64
C ARG A 201 4.88 9.64 1.60
N PHE A 202 5.89 10.15 0.90
CA PHE A 202 7.28 9.72 0.97
C PHE A 202 8.14 10.78 1.64
N TYR A 203 8.84 10.37 2.70
CA TYR A 203 9.81 11.21 3.40
C TYR A 203 11.20 10.57 3.37
N ILE A 204 12.20 11.43 3.47
CA ILE A 204 13.60 11.04 3.74
C ILE A 204 14.05 11.75 5.01
N LEU A 205 14.50 10.99 6.02
CA LEU A 205 15.27 11.55 7.11
C LEU A 205 16.74 11.51 6.72
N ARG A 206 17.31 12.68 6.50
CA ARG A 206 18.70 12.90 6.11
C ARG A 206 19.31 14.00 6.94
N ASN A 207 20.51 13.76 7.50
CA ASN A 207 21.22 14.77 8.31
C ASN A 207 20.33 15.38 9.41
N ASN A 208 19.57 14.55 10.10
CA ASN A 208 18.62 14.96 11.17
C ASN A 208 17.47 15.86 10.71
N ARG A 209 17.18 15.94 9.43
CA ARG A 209 16.04 16.67 8.87
C ARG A 209 15.08 15.71 8.21
N LEU A 210 13.81 15.80 8.56
CA LEU A 210 12.73 15.10 7.87
C LEU A 210 12.33 15.94 6.66
N ILE A 211 12.44 15.35 5.48
CA ILE A 211 12.15 16.00 4.20
C ILE A 211 10.99 15.25 3.57
N GLN A 212 9.84 15.90 3.40
CA GLN A 212 8.77 15.36 2.57
C GLN A 212 9.20 15.51 1.10
N VAL A 213 9.24 14.40 0.38
CA VAL A 213 9.68 14.34 -1.02
C VAL A 213 8.51 14.55 -1.96
N THR A 214 7.35 13.99 -1.63
CA THR A 214 6.10 14.10 -2.40
C THR A 214 5.26 15.27 -1.92
N GLU A 215 4.37 15.77 -2.77
CA GLU A 215 3.37 16.74 -2.41
C GLU A 215 1.98 16.09 -2.32
N ASP A 216 1.20 16.45 -1.28
CA ASP A 216 -0.16 15.92 -1.13
C ASP A 216 -1.06 16.44 -2.27
N GLN A 217 -1.69 15.53 -2.99
CA GLN A 217 -2.63 15.88 -4.06
C GLN A 217 -4.04 16.01 -3.49
N THR A 218 -4.29 17.14 -2.82
CA THR A 218 -5.56 17.49 -2.18
C THR A 218 -6.20 18.72 -2.78
N LEU A 219 -7.50 18.86 -2.62
CA LEU A 219 -8.23 20.05 -3.06
C LEU A 219 -7.69 21.33 -2.40
N ALA A 220 -7.25 21.26 -1.14
CA ALA A 220 -6.63 22.43 -0.49
C ALA A 220 -5.39 22.90 -1.24
N ARG A 221 -4.54 21.96 -1.69
CA ARG A 221 -3.36 22.30 -2.51
C ARG A 221 -3.76 22.91 -3.86
N ALA A 222 -4.76 22.33 -4.52
CA ALA A 222 -5.27 22.90 -5.78
C ALA A 222 -5.76 24.33 -5.60
N LEU A 223 -6.47 24.63 -4.51
CA LEU A 223 -6.93 25.98 -4.17
C LEU A 223 -5.76 26.95 -3.88
N VAL A 224 -4.69 26.47 -3.24
CA VAL A 224 -3.47 27.27 -3.05
C VAL A 224 -2.82 27.60 -4.40
N ALA A 225 -2.71 26.61 -5.29
CA ALA A 225 -2.13 26.81 -6.62
C ALA A 225 -2.95 27.80 -7.48
N GLN A 226 -4.27 27.88 -7.26
CA GLN A 226 -5.19 28.83 -7.90
C GLN A 226 -5.19 30.22 -7.23
N GLY A 227 -4.52 30.36 -6.08
CA GLY A 227 -4.48 31.59 -5.31
C GLY A 227 -5.76 31.86 -4.49
N GLU A 228 -6.63 30.87 -4.34
CA GLU A 228 -7.87 30.95 -3.55
C GLU A 228 -7.62 30.75 -2.05
N LEU A 229 -6.56 30.04 -1.68
CA LEU A 229 -6.09 29.90 -0.32
C LEU A 229 -4.61 30.25 -0.22
N THR A 230 -4.20 30.75 0.93
CA THR A 230 -2.79 30.83 1.30
C THR A 230 -2.31 29.46 1.82
N PRO A 231 -0.99 29.16 1.76
CA PRO A 231 -0.44 27.93 2.32
C PRO A 231 -0.77 27.74 3.82
N GLU A 232 -0.89 28.83 4.57
CA GLU A 232 -1.26 28.80 5.99
C GLU A 232 -2.73 28.40 6.19
N GLU A 233 -3.63 29.00 5.43
CA GLU A 233 -5.07 28.66 5.49
C GLU A 233 -5.34 27.20 5.07
N ALA A 234 -4.60 26.71 4.09
CA ALA A 234 -4.74 25.35 3.60
C ALA A 234 -4.46 24.28 4.66
N LYS A 235 -3.60 24.57 5.65
CA LYS A 235 -3.22 23.61 6.71
C LYS A 235 -4.40 23.16 7.56
N ASP A 236 -5.35 24.09 7.84
CA ASP A 236 -6.51 23.85 8.69
C ASP A 236 -7.82 23.79 7.88
N HIS A 237 -7.77 23.96 6.57
CA HIS A 237 -8.95 23.96 5.70
C HIS A 237 -9.52 22.55 5.54
N PHE A 238 -10.86 22.41 5.57
CA PHE A 238 -11.52 21.11 5.45
C PHE A 238 -11.16 20.36 4.15
N SER A 239 -10.87 21.08 3.07
CA SER A 239 -10.51 20.51 1.76
C SER A 239 -9.14 19.81 1.75
N ARG A 240 -8.33 19.92 2.81
CA ARG A 240 -7.07 19.15 2.94
C ARG A 240 -7.29 17.64 3.03
N LYS A 241 -8.51 17.22 3.40
CA LYS A 241 -8.92 15.80 3.47
C LYS A 241 -9.64 15.32 2.21
N ILE A 242 -9.77 16.18 1.20
CA ILE A 242 -10.41 15.84 -0.07
C ILE A 242 -9.31 15.65 -1.10
N LEU A 243 -9.20 14.44 -1.61
CA LEU A 243 -8.21 14.13 -2.65
C LEU A 243 -8.59 14.79 -3.98
N ASP A 244 -7.59 15.34 -4.65
CA ASP A 244 -7.67 15.85 -6.01
C ASP A 244 -7.32 14.76 -7.04
N GLN A 245 -6.46 13.83 -6.64
CA GLN A 245 -6.00 12.72 -7.46
C GLN A 245 -6.10 11.40 -6.71
N CYS A 246 -6.55 10.35 -7.41
CA CYS A 246 -6.51 8.97 -6.91
C CYS A 246 -6.54 7.98 -8.09
N VAL A 247 -6.05 6.77 -7.86
CA VAL A 247 -6.06 5.68 -8.84
C VAL A 247 -7.42 5.00 -8.82
N GLY A 248 -8.11 4.97 -9.95
CA GLY A 248 -9.42 4.35 -10.10
C GLY A 248 -10.54 5.31 -10.51
N TYR A 249 -10.26 6.61 -10.56
CA TYR A 249 -11.22 7.65 -10.96
C TYR A 249 -11.00 8.21 -12.37
N GLY A 250 -9.96 7.76 -13.08
CA GLY A 250 -9.63 8.29 -14.40
C GLY A 250 -8.94 9.64 -14.36
N ILE A 251 -8.50 10.03 -13.21
CA ILE A 251 -7.69 11.21 -13.00
C ILE A 251 -6.30 10.70 -12.72
N SER A 252 -5.39 10.87 -13.62
CA SER A 252 -4.02 10.53 -13.30
C SER A 252 -3.09 11.54 -13.91
N ASP A 253 -2.80 12.54 -13.12
CA ASP A 253 -1.57 13.31 -13.26
C ASP A 253 -0.65 12.89 -12.10
N PRO A 254 -0.02 11.71 -12.19
CA PRO A 254 0.84 11.22 -11.13
C PRO A 254 2.06 12.11 -11.01
N GLU A 255 2.40 12.47 -9.80
CA GLU A 255 3.66 13.13 -9.50
C GLU A 255 4.79 12.09 -9.57
N THR A 256 5.86 12.37 -10.32
CA THR A 256 7.01 11.48 -10.44
C THR A 256 8.31 12.24 -10.21
N GLY A 257 9.33 11.52 -9.78
CA GLY A 257 10.65 12.10 -9.63
C GLY A 257 11.73 11.08 -9.31
N SER A 258 12.92 11.59 -9.08
CA SER A 258 14.03 10.78 -8.61
C SER A 258 14.87 11.53 -7.60
N VAL A 259 15.51 10.77 -6.70
CA VAL A 259 16.39 11.30 -5.68
C VAL A 259 17.52 10.30 -5.39
N ASN A 260 18.74 10.78 -5.27
CA ASN A 260 19.86 9.94 -4.87
C ASN A 260 19.77 9.63 -3.38
N VAL A 261 19.96 8.37 -3.01
CA VAL A 261 20.09 7.98 -1.61
C VAL A 261 21.49 8.29 -1.08
N MET A 262 21.57 8.46 0.21
CA MET A 262 22.83 8.61 0.95
C MET A 262 22.91 7.55 2.04
N LYS A 263 24.12 7.21 2.44
CA LYS A 263 24.35 6.38 3.62
C LYS A 263 23.65 7.00 4.83
N GLU A 264 23.04 6.16 5.65
CA GLU A 264 22.26 6.50 6.85
C GLU A 264 20.93 7.21 6.57
N ASP A 265 20.47 7.31 5.31
CA ASP A 265 19.11 7.76 5.04
C ASP A 265 18.09 6.79 5.63
N LEU A 266 17.04 7.33 6.26
CA LEU A 266 15.82 6.60 6.52
C LEU A 266 14.76 7.03 5.50
N LEU A 267 14.23 6.06 4.77
CA LEU A 267 13.13 6.24 3.81
C LEU A 267 11.83 5.88 4.51
N ILE A 268 10.84 6.74 4.44
CA ILE A 268 9.55 6.55 5.13
C ILE A 268 8.42 6.73 4.12
N LEU A 269 7.64 5.66 3.89
CA LEU A 269 6.37 5.75 3.19
C LEU A 269 5.26 5.59 4.22
N SER A 270 4.23 6.43 4.15
CA SER A 270 3.08 6.31 5.05
C SER A 270 1.77 6.72 4.40
N SER A 271 0.67 6.09 4.85
CA SER A 271 -0.68 6.61 4.66
C SER A 271 -0.93 7.82 5.57
N ASP A 272 -2.05 8.49 5.36
CA ASP A 272 -2.45 9.71 6.07
C ASP A 272 -2.73 9.50 7.56
N GLY A 273 -3.08 8.28 7.97
CA GLY A 273 -3.30 7.91 9.37
C GLY A 273 -2.10 8.09 10.28
N LEU A 274 -0.88 8.26 9.73
CA LEU A 274 0.27 8.65 10.53
C LEU A 274 0.31 10.17 10.73
N TYR A 275 0.44 10.95 9.67
CA TYR A 275 0.76 12.38 9.75
C TYR A 275 -0.44 13.25 10.11
N ASN A 276 -1.67 12.75 9.94
CA ASN A 276 -2.88 13.39 10.45
C ASN A 276 -3.00 13.28 11.98
N MET A 277 -2.42 12.23 12.57
CA MET A 277 -2.48 11.97 14.01
C MET A 277 -1.22 12.43 14.75
N VAL A 278 -0.05 12.37 14.12
CA VAL A 278 1.25 12.61 14.76
C VAL A 278 1.94 13.82 14.13
N PRO A 279 2.20 14.89 14.88
CA PRO A 279 2.94 16.05 14.37
C PRO A 279 4.34 15.64 13.84
N GLU A 280 4.81 16.27 12.77
CA GLU A 280 6.11 15.97 12.16
C GLU A 280 7.28 16.11 13.14
N THR A 281 7.19 17.03 14.11
CA THR A 281 8.18 17.17 15.17
C THR A 281 8.29 15.92 16.04
N SER A 282 7.18 15.24 16.30
CA SER A 282 7.13 13.98 17.05
C SER A 282 7.60 12.81 16.19
N ILE A 283 7.22 12.77 14.90
CA ILE A 283 7.74 11.81 13.94
C ILE A 283 9.26 11.89 13.88
N LEU A 284 9.81 13.10 13.70
CA LEU A 284 11.25 13.34 13.68
C LEU A 284 11.94 12.89 14.96
N ALA A 285 11.35 13.19 16.13
CA ALA A 285 11.92 12.81 17.42
C ALA A 285 12.04 11.28 17.55
N ILE A 286 11.01 10.52 17.16
CA ILE A 286 11.01 9.06 17.17
C ILE A 286 12.07 8.51 16.20
N LEU A 287 12.12 9.04 14.97
CA LEU A 287 13.05 8.56 13.95
C LEU A 287 14.52 8.80 14.30
N LYS A 288 14.81 9.86 15.07
CA LYS A 288 16.16 10.19 15.54
C LYS A 288 16.64 9.37 16.72
N GLY A 289 15.75 8.63 17.38
CA GLY A 289 16.12 7.76 18.51
C GLY A 289 17.14 6.69 18.12
N PRO A 290 17.76 6.05 19.13
CA PRO A 290 18.76 4.99 18.88
C PRO A 290 18.15 3.62 18.56
N GLU A 291 16.82 3.51 18.61
CA GLU A 291 16.07 2.29 18.47
C GLU A 291 16.22 1.69 17.05
N THR A 292 15.95 0.40 16.93
CA THR A 292 15.91 -0.30 15.64
C THR A 292 14.77 0.23 14.76
N ILE A 293 14.84 0.00 13.45
CA ILE A 293 13.76 0.42 12.51
C ILE A 293 12.41 -0.22 12.88
N GLU A 294 12.41 -1.45 13.37
CA GLU A 294 11.21 -2.12 13.86
C GLU A 294 10.60 -1.38 15.06
N GLU A 295 11.41 -1.06 16.06
CA GLU A 295 10.95 -0.32 17.25
C GLU A 295 10.48 1.08 16.89
N LYS A 296 11.20 1.79 16.00
CA LYS A 296 10.79 3.10 15.49
C LYS A 296 9.46 3.04 14.77
N THR A 297 9.26 2.08 13.89
CA THR A 297 7.99 1.92 13.15
C THR A 297 6.85 1.61 14.11
N LYS A 298 7.06 0.70 15.06
CA LYS A 298 6.07 0.40 16.12
C LYS A 298 5.78 1.62 17.00
N ALA A 299 6.79 2.42 17.32
CA ALA A 299 6.62 3.64 18.10
C ALA A 299 5.79 4.69 17.36
N LEU A 300 5.97 4.84 16.04
CA LEU A 300 5.16 5.71 15.20
C LEU A 300 3.70 5.27 15.15
N VAL A 301 3.43 3.97 14.88
CA VAL A 301 2.07 3.42 14.88
C VAL A 301 1.43 3.62 16.26
N ASN A 302 2.14 3.31 17.35
CA ASN A 302 1.65 3.52 18.71
C ASN A 302 1.39 5.00 19.04
N ALA A 303 2.17 5.92 18.47
CA ALA A 303 1.93 7.36 18.64
C ALA A 303 0.62 7.77 17.96
N ALA A 304 0.36 7.31 16.73
CA ALA A 304 -0.89 7.55 16.04
C ALA A 304 -2.10 6.93 16.78
N LEU A 305 -1.97 5.70 17.27
CA LEU A 305 -3.02 5.06 18.08
C LEU A 305 -3.32 5.85 19.38
N ARG A 306 -2.29 6.32 20.09
CA ARG A 306 -2.48 7.16 21.30
C ARG A 306 -3.11 8.52 20.99
N ALA A 307 -2.93 9.04 19.79
CA ALA A 307 -3.56 10.28 19.34
C ALA A 307 -5.02 10.11 18.91
N GLY A 308 -5.55 8.89 18.95
CA GLY A 308 -6.94 8.58 18.61
C GLY A 308 -7.10 7.45 17.61
N GLY A 309 -6.10 7.18 16.76
CA GLY A 309 -6.13 6.12 15.76
C GLY A 309 -7.38 6.18 14.88
N GLU A 310 -7.75 7.38 14.40
CA GLU A 310 -9.02 7.62 13.71
C GLU A 310 -9.08 6.92 12.34
N ASP A 311 -7.93 6.65 11.73
CA ASP A 311 -7.82 5.99 10.43
C ASP A 311 -6.90 4.77 10.44
N ASN A 312 -6.82 4.07 9.30
CA ASN A 312 -5.83 3.04 9.04
C ASN A 312 -4.43 3.68 9.04
N ILE A 313 -3.46 2.99 9.60
CA ILE A 313 -2.09 3.50 9.78
C ILE A 313 -1.14 2.53 9.12
N THR A 314 -0.49 2.94 8.05
CA THR A 314 0.50 2.13 7.35
C THR A 314 1.81 2.87 7.18
N ILE A 315 2.90 2.21 7.59
CA ILE A 315 4.26 2.76 7.53
C ILE A 315 5.19 1.70 6.96
N VAL A 316 5.99 2.09 5.98
CA VAL A 316 7.15 1.34 5.50
C VAL A 316 8.39 2.17 5.80
N LEU A 317 9.29 1.63 6.62
CA LEU A 317 10.55 2.27 6.99
C LEU A 317 11.72 1.47 6.44
N ALA A 318 12.64 2.11 5.72
CA ALA A 318 13.86 1.49 5.22
C ALA A 318 15.10 2.31 5.60
N HIS A 319 16.11 1.64 6.14
CA HIS A 319 17.38 2.25 6.55
C HIS A 319 18.50 1.86 5.59
N ILE A 320 19.11 2.82 4.94
CA ILE A 320 20.22 2.65 4.00
C ILE A 320 21.54 2.65 4.78
N LYS A 321 22.03 1.49 5.19
CA LYS A 321 23.26 1.38 6.00
C LYS A 321 24.53 1.67 5.18
N GLU A 322 24.56 1.21 3.94
CA GLU A 322 25.66 1.43 3.01
C GLU A 322 25.13 1.50 1.58
N ILE A 323 25.80 2.26 0.75
CA ILE A 323 25.57 2.30 -0.68
C ILE A 323 26.63 1.39 -1.33
N LEU A 324 26.17 0.32 -1.97
CA LEU A 324 27.06 -0.52 -2.76
C LEU A 324 27.32 0.19 -4.08
N PHE A 325 28.40 0.96 -4.16
CA PHE A 325 28.94 1.34 -5.45
C PHE A 325 29.38 0.06 -6.16
N LYS A 326 28.67 -0.37 -7.22
CA LYS A 326 29.35 -1.18 -8.22
C LYS A 326 30.43 -0.28 -8.79
N SER A 327 31.68 -0.47 -8.34
CA SER A 327 32.83 0.08 -9.01
C SER A 327 32.67 -0.28 -10.48
N GLY A 328 32.46 0.75 -11.32
CA GLY A 328 32.36 0.57 -12.74
C GLY A 328 33.58 -0.14 -13.29
N GLU A 329 33.39 -1.20 -14.02
CA GLU A 329 34.26 -1.63 -15.09
C GLU A 329 33.82 -0.97 -16.39
#